data_10247677a3b1fdc45c9de089ef012481
#
_entry.id   10247677a3b1fdc45c9de089ef012481
#
_cell.length_a   1.000
_cell.length_b   1.000
_cell.length_c   1.000
_cell.angle_alpha   90.00
_cell.angle_beta   90.00
_cell.angle_gamma   90.00
#
_symmetry.space_group_name_H-M   'P 1'
#
loop_
_entity.id
_entity.type
_entity.pdbx_description
1 polymer ?
#
loop_
_entity_poly.entity_id
_entity_poly.type
_entity_poly.pdbx_seq_one_letter_code
_entity_poly.pdbx_strand_id
1 'polypeptide(L)'
;SNNNIIESPFYQRKEVVDRYNGLILNCGKEFELEFRAYDEGMAYRFISKYEGTYKIINEQADFRFDRDYRSHLAYAPRGGADGNDRFNSSFEEMYTETSLSGIAENQLIMTPTLIVGNEGKKLCIAESDVISYPGMFLTRTEDYSNVLSGTYASYPEKMAPRSWNDSFYKMENYADYIAKCDGVRTFPWRILCIADNDIELLSNDMVYRLASPSRIADTAWIKPGLATWDYWNNWEGQGESGKT
;
A
#
# COMPACT_ATOMS: atom_id res chain seq x y z
N SER A 1 -25.57 -4.60 4.49
CA SER A 1 -24.63 -4.34 5.60
C SER A 1 -24.05 -5.66 6.10
N ASN A 2 -22.80 -5.64 6.49
CA ASN A 2 -22.09 -6.75 7.12
C ASN A 2 -21.74 -6.39 8.56
N ASN A 3 -21.65 -7.40 9.43
CA ASN A 3 -21.21 -7.24 10.81
C ASN A 3 -20.55 -8.54 11.27
N ASN A 4 -19.24 -8.62 11.12
CA ASN A 4 -18.40 -9.76 11.49
C ASN A 4 -17.39 -9.38 12.57
N ILE A 5 -16.81 -10.37 13.22
CA ILE A 5 -15.66 -10.22 14.12
C ILE A 5 -14.48 -10.92 13.48
N ILE A 6 -13.37 -10.20 13.37
CA ILE A 6 -12.09 -10.71 12.88
C ILE A 6 -11.19 -10.90 14.08
N GLU A 7 -10.72 -12.13 14.30
CA GLU A 7 -9.72 -12.43 15.33
C GLU A 7 -8.32 -12.04 14.85
N SER A 8 -7.60 -11.33 15.68
CA SER A 8 -6.23 -10.87 15.38
C SER A 8 -5.29 -11.09 16.55
N PRO A 9 -4.63 -12.27 16.65
CA PRO A 9 -3.88 -12.68 17.82
C PRO A 9 -2.63 -11.85 18.11
N PHE A 10 -2.08 -11.15 17.11
CA PHE A 10 -0.83 -10.37 17.25
C PHE A 10 -1.02 -8.87 17.09
N TYR A 11 -2.25 -8.40 16.97
CA TYR A 11 -2.56 -6.99 16.90
C TYR A 11 -2.92 -6.44 18.30
N GLN A 12 -2.92 -5.12 18.45
CA GLN A 12 -3.26 -4.46 19.72
C GLN A 12 -4.68 -4.79 20.26
N ARG A 13 -5.57 -5.27 19.38
CA ARG A 13 -6.92 -5.75 19.73
C ARG A 13 -7.05 -7.19 19.30
N LYS A 14 -7.55 -8.05 20.21
CA LYS A 14 -7.82 -9.46 19.89
C LYS A 14 -8.90 -9.62 18.82
N GLU A 15 -9.90 -8.76 18.89
CA GLU A 15 -11.07 -8.78 18.03
C GLU A 15 -11.24 -7.42 17.37
N VAL A 16 -11.47 -7.42 16.08
CA VAL A 16 -11.77 -6.23 15.29
C VAL A 16 -13.16 -6.40 14.67
N VAL A 17 -14.06 -5.46 14.95
CA VAL A 17 -15.41 -5.49 14.38
C VAL A 17 -15.37 -5.01 12.93
N ASP A 18 -15.74 -5.89 11.99
CA ASP A 18 -15.87 -5.57 10.57
C ASP A 18 -17.32 -5.26 10.22
N ARG A 19 -17.71 -4.00 10.36
CA ARG A 19 -19.04 -3.51 10.06
C ARG A 19 -19.01 -2.47 8.96
N TYR A 20 -19.67 -2.77 7.84
CA TYR A 20 -19.71 -1.89 6.67
C TYR A 20 -21.00 -1.99 5.88
N ASN A 21 -21.26 -1.01 5.04
CA ASN A 21 -22.22 -1.06 3.96
C ASN A 21 -21.49 -1.33 2.65
N GLY A 22 -21.88 -2.38 1.94
CA GLY A 22 -21.27 -2.80 0.70
C GLY A 22 -22.12 -2.51 -0.52
N LEU A 23 -21.46 -2.23 -1.65
CA LEU A 23 -22.06 -2.09 -2.97
C LEU A 23 -21.17 -2.83 -3.98
N ILE A 24 -21.78 -3.62 -4.85
CA ILE A 24 -21.11 -4.25 -5.98
C ILE A 24 -21.72 -3.71 -7.26
N LEU A 25 -20.86 -3.16 -8.12
CA LEU A 25 -21.22 -2.68 -9.44
C LEU A 25 -20.71 -3.65 -10.51
N ASN A 26 -21.57 -4.07 -11.42
CA ASN A 26 -21.18 -4.85 -12.58
C ASN A 26 -20.56 -3.93 -13.64
N CYS A 27 -19.29 -4.17 -13.98
CA CYS A 27 -18.55 -3.45 -15.00
C CYS A 27 -18.42 -4.28 -16.28
N GLY A 28 -19.54 -4.73 -16.82
CA GLY A 28 -19.60 -5.66 -17.96
C GLY A 28 -19.59 -7.14 -17.55
N LYS A 29 -19.11 -8.00 -18.44
CA LYS A 29 -19.17 -9.46 -18.21
C LYS A 29 -18.01 -10.00 -17.36
N GLU A 30 -16.89 -9.30 -17.37
CA GLU A 30 -15.61 -9.83 -16.87
C GLU A 30 -15.18 -9.24 -15.54
N PHE A 31 -15.70 -8.06 -15.16
CA PHE A 31 -15.29 -7.36 -13.94
C PHE A 31 -16.47 -6.85 -13.13
N GLU A 32 -16.27 -6.84 -11.82
CA GLU A 32 -17.08 -6.13 -10.85
C GLU A 32 -16.19 -5.14 -10.09
N LEU A 33 -16.83 -4.13 -9.53
CA LEU A 33 -16.22 -3.17 -8.61
C LEU A 33 -16.96 -3.24 -7.27
N GLU A 34 -16.27 -3.69 -6.24
CA GLU A 34 -16.80 -3.78 -4.87
C GLU A 34 -16.40 -2.53 -4.10
N PHE A 35 -17.36 -1.87 -3.48
CA PHE A 35 -17.17 -0.79 -2.52
C PHE A 35 -17.59 -1.22 -1.13
N ARG A 36 -16.85 -0.75 -0.12
CA ARG A 36 -17.23 -0.86 1.29
C ARG A 36 -17.11 0.51 1.94
N ALA A 37 -18.19 0.95 2.62
CA ALA A 37 -18.21 2.16 3.41
C ALA A 37 -18.27 1.79 4.90
N TYR A 38 -17.33 2.33 5.64
CA TYR A 38 -17.17 2.23 7.09
C TYR A 38 -17.42 3.59 7.73
N ASP A 39 -17.63 3.61 9.04
CA ASP A 39 -17.76 4.88 9.78
C ASP A 39 -16.45 5.70 9.69
N GLU A 40 -15.31 5.04 9.58
CA GLU A 40 -13.96 5.63 9.54
C GLU A 40 -13.28 5.58 8.16
N GLY A 41 -14.05 5.44 7.08
CA GLY A 41 -13.51 5.51 5.72
C GLY A 41 -14.25 4.68 4.69
N MET A 42 -13.60 4.52 3.54
CA MET A 42 -14.12 3.71 2.45
C MET A 42 -13.00 2.91 1.77
N ALA A 43 -13.39 1.84 1.11
CA ALA A 43 -12.48 1.07 0.27
C ALA A 43 -13.19 0.58 -0.98
N TYR A 44 -12.40 0.35 -2.04
CA TYR A 44 -12.89 -0.35 -3.23
C TYR A 44 -11.85 -1.33 -3.75
N ARG A 45 -12.32 -2.34 -4.47
CA ARG A 45 -11.47 -3.26 -5.24
C ARG A 45 -12.17 -3.74 -6.49
N PHE A 46 -11.37 -4.17 -7.47
CA PHE A 46 -11.87 -4.92 -8.60
C PHE A 46 -12.02 -6.40 -8.27
N ILE A 47 -12.96 -7.05 -8.94
CA ILE A 47 -13.16 -8.51 -8.91
C ILE A 47 -13.21 -8.96 -10.36
N SER A 48 -12.33 -9.88 -10.74
CA SER A 48 -12.39 -10.53 -12.07
C SER A 48 -13.30 -11.75 -12.02
N LYS A 49 -14.14 -11.87 -13.02
CA LYS A 49 -14.95 -13.07 -13.31
C LYS A 49 -14.39 -13.92 -14.44
N TYR A 50 -13.26 -13.52 -15.00
CA TYR A 50 -12.63 -14.21 -16.10
C TYR A 50 -12.05 -15.55 -15.64
N GLU A 51 -12.37 -16.64 -16.33
CA GLU A 51 -11.99 -18.00 -15.91
C GLU A 51 -10.62 -18.45 -16.46
N GLY A 52 -10.06 -17.76 -17.44
CA GLY A 52 -8.77 -18.10 -18.03
C GLY A 52 -7.60 -17.29 -17.48
N THR A 53 -6.43 -17.51 -18.06
CA THR A 53 -5.24 -16.69 -17.79
C THR A 53 -5.32 -15.37 -18.55
N TYR A 54 -5.01 -14.27 -17.87
CA TYR A 54 -5.03 -12.92 -18.43
C TYR A 54 -3.94 -12.03 -17.84
N LYS A 55 -3.72 -10.90 -18.50
CA LYS A 55 -2.74 -9.90 -18.07
C LYS A 55 -3.45 -8.59 -17.72
N ILE A 56 -3.02 -7.96 -16.66
CA ILE A 56 -3.42 -6.59 -16.33
C ILE A 56 -2.32 -5.67 -16.84
N ILE A 57 -2.66 -4.85 -17.81
CA ILE A 57 -1.72 -3.92 -18.43
C ILE A 57 -1.44 -2.76 -17.49
N ASN A 58 -2.49 -2.21 -16.88
CA ASN A 58 -2.41 -1.10 -15.93
C ASN A 58 -3.67 -1.06 -15.07
N GLU A 59 -3.60 -0.35 -13.94
CA GLU A 59 -4.74 0.02 -13.11
C GLU A 59 -4.77 1.54 -12.99
N GLN A 60 -5.92 2.15 -13.22
CA GLN A 60 -6.12 3.57 -12.97
C GLN A 60 -6.77 3.74 -11.59
N ALA A 61 -6.05 4.37 -10.67
CA ALA A 61 -6.49 4.68 -9.31
C ALA A 61 -6.17 6.14 -9.01
N ASP A 62 -7.09 7.04 -9.37
CA ASP A 62 -6.91 8.48 -9.21
C ASP A 62 -7.65 8.99 -7.97
N PHE A 63 -6.92 9.64 -7.08
CA PHE A 63 -7.43 10.29 -5.89
C PHE A 63 -7.47 11.79 -6.14
N ARG A 64 -8.67 12.31 -6.42
CA ARG A 64 -8.89 13.72 -6.76
C ARG A 64 -9.42 14.49 -5.57
N PHE A 65 -8.76 15.60 -5.26
CA PHE A 65 -9.13 16.50 -4.17
C PHE A 65 -9.77 17.78 -4.73
N ASP A 66 -10.67 18.38 -3.96
CA ASP A 66 -11.39 19.60 -4.35
C ASP A 66 -10.54 20.87 -4.22
N ARG A 67 -9.41 20.78 -3.52
CA ARG A 67 -8.46 21.88 -3.33
C ARG A 67 -7.06 21.39 -3.01
N ASP A 68 -6.13 22.31 -2.88
CA ASP A 68 -4.73 22.08 -2.55
C ASP A 68 -4.54 21.87 -1.04
N TYR A 69 -4.63 20.62 -0.59
CA TYR A 69 -4.45 20.25 0.80
C TYR A 69 -2.98 20.06 1.16
N ARG A 70 -2.67 20.20 2.44
CA ARG A 70 -1.38 19.80 3.01
C ARG A 70 -1.30 18.27 3.08
N SER A 71 -0.11 17.74 2.84
CA SER A 71 0.15 16.30 2.87
C SER A 71 1.40 15.98 3.68
N HIS A 72 1.44 14.79 4.27
CA HIS A 72 2.63 14.17 4.84
C HIS A 72 2.88 12.88 4.08
N LEU A 73 3.99 12.80 3.40
CA LEU A 73 4.32 11.71 2.50
C LEU A 73 5.82 11.38 2.56
N ALA A 74 6.17 10.18 2.13
CA ALA A 74 7.55 9.81 1.92
C ALA A 74 7.77 9.53 0.43
N TYR A 75 8.77 10.18 -0.16
CA TYR A 75 9.20 9.87 -1.52
C TYR A 75 9.98 8.56 -1.54
N ALA A 76 9.79 7.74 -2.57
CA ALA A 76 10.66 6.60 -2.77
C ALA A 76 12.08 7.10 -3.12
N PRO A 77 13.16 6.57 -2.50
CA PRO A 77 14.52 7.08 -2.68
C PRO A 77 14.98 7.18 -4.14
N ARG A 78 14.50 6.31 -5.01
CA ARG A 78 14.78 6.30 -6.44
C ARG A 78 13.57 6.66 -7.30
N GLY A 79 12.56 7.26 -6.69
CA GLY A 79 11.26 7.51 -7.33
C GLY A 79 11.30 8.38 -8.58
N GLY A 80 12.35 9.17 -8.76
CA GLY A 80 12.57 9.99 -9.96
C GLY A 80 13.44 9.32 -11.03
N ALA A 81 13.90 8.07 -10.85
CA ALA A 81 14.65 7.35 -11.87
C ALA A 81 13.76 6.95 -13.05
N ASP A 82 14.38 6.63 -14.18
CA ASP A 82 13.67 6.23 -15.38
C ASP A 82 13.12 4.79 -15.30
N GLY A 83 12.02 4.56 -15.99
CA GLY A 83 11.42 3.24 -16.16
C GLY A 83 11.10 2.54 -14.84
N ASN A 84 11.34 1.23 -14.80
CA ASN A 84 11.06 0.41 -13.60
C ASN A 84 12.14 0.54 -12.50
N ASP A 85 13.27 1.17 -12.75
CA ASP A 85 14.30 1.39 -11.73
C ASP A 85 13.81 2.28 -10.60
N ARG A 86 12.84 3.14 -10.85
CA ARG A 86 12.18 3.99 -9.86
C ARG A 86 11.50 3.20 -8.72
N PHE A 87 11.07 1.95 -8.97
CA PHE A 87 10.44 1.08 -7.99
C PHE A 87 11.43 0.22 -7.21
N ASN A 88 12.70 0.18 -7.61
CA ASN A 88 13.76 -0.57 -6.93
C ASN A 88 14.32 0.27 -5.78
N SER A 89 13.58 0.35 -4.69
CA SER A 89 13.83 1.26 -3.59
C SER A 89 13.58 0.57 -2.24
N SER A 90 14.21 1.09 -1.18
CA SER A 90 13.82 0.79 0.20
C SER A 90 12.67 1.70 0.63
N PHE A 91 12.09 1.42 1.80
CA PHE A 91 11.05 2.26 2.41
C PHE A 91 11.59 3.08 3.60
N GLU A 92 12.90 3.33 3.61
CA GLU A 92 13.61 4.01 4.70
C GLU A 92 13.86 5.47 4.33
N GLU A 93 12.79 6.28 4.36
CA GLU A 93 12.86 7.71 4.05
C GLU A 93 12.10 8.55 5.07
N MET A 94 12.54 9.77 5.23
CA MET A 94 11.88 10.75 6.09
C MET A 94 10.61 11.26 5.45
N TYR A 95 9.59 11.50 6.28
CA TYR A 95 8.37 12.13 5.81
C TYR A 95 8.59 13.59 5.45
N THR A 96 8.02 14.00 4.33
CA THR A 96 8.00 15.38 3.85
C THR A 96 6.60 15.96 4.05
N GLU A 97 6.53 17.17 4.62
CA GLU A 97 5.31 17.97 4.66
C GLU A 97 5.30 18.95 3.50
N THR A 98 4.26 18.89 2.67
CA THR A 98 4.08 19.77 1.50
C THR A 98 2.60 19.89 1.15
N SER A 99 2.22 20.90 0.35
CA SER A 99 0.91 20.92 -0.31
C SER A 99 0.85 19.90 -1.44
N LEU A 100 -0.35 19.51 -1.88
CA LEU A 100 -0.50 18.63 -3.04
C LEU A 100 0.17 19.21 -4.30
N SER A 101 0.03 20.52 -4.51
CA SER A 101 0.67 21.23 -5.62
C SER A 101 2.19 21.31 -5.49
N GLY A 102 2.72 21.26 -4.27
CA GLY A 102 4.15 21.26 -3.96
C GLY A 102 4.82 19.88 -4.08
N ILE A 103 4.06 18.82 -4.29
CA ILE A 103 4.60 17.48 -4.53
C ILE A 103 5.42 17.48 -5.82
N ALA A 104 6.63 16.93 -5.76
CA ALA A 104 7.49 16.83 -6.93
C ALA A 104 6.83 15.97 -8.03
N GLU A 105 6.78 16.51 -9.24
CA GLU A 105 6.16 15.84 -10.39
C GLU A 105 6.91 14.57 -10.77
N ASN A 106 6.15 13.55 -11.17
CA ASN A 106 6.68 12.26 -11.61
C ASN A 106 7.56 11.53 -10.58
N GLN A 107 7.59 11.99 -9.33
CA GLN A 107 8.22 11.28 -8.22
C GLN A 107 7.27 10.21 -7.67
N LEU A 108 7.83 9.07 -7.26
CA LEU A 108 7.07 8.07 -6.54
C LEU A 108 6.90 8.45 -5.08
N ILE A 109 5.67 8.39 -4.62
CA ILE A 109 5.27 8.56 -3.23
C ILE A 109 4.87 7.18 -2.69
N MET A 110 5.41 6.82 -1.54
CA MET A 110 5.08 5.57 -0.87
C MET A 110 3.72 5.66 -0.16
N THR A 111 2.95 4.59 -0.17
CA THR A 111 1.78 4.44 0.70
C THR A 111 2.20 3.84 2.06
N PRO A 112 1.53 4.20 3.16
CA PRO A 112 0.39 5.11 3.27
C PRO A 112 0.79 6.58 3.12
N THR A 113 -0.11 7.40 2.54
CA THR A 113 0.08 8.86 2.36
C THR A 113 -1.03 9.59 3.11
N LEU A 114 -0.66 10.54 3.95
CA LEU A 114 -1.58 11.34 4.76
C LEU A 114 -1.88 12.69 4.11
N ILE A 115 -3.16 13.01 3.99
CA ILE A 115 -3.67 14.32 3.57
C ILE A 115 -4.37 14.96 4.76
N VAL A 116 -4.05 16.21 5.04
CA VAL A 116 -4.68 17.01 6.10
C VAL A 116 -5.76 17.88 5.47
N GLY A 117 -6.99 17.51 5.70
CA GLY A 117 -8.18 18.19 5.19
C GLY A 117 -8.55 19.44 6.00
N ASN A 118 -9.75 19.95 5.73
CA ASN A 118 -10.33 21.07 6.46
C ASN A 118 -10.55 20.71 7.93
N GLU A 119 -10.47 21.73 8.80
CA GLU A 119 -10.73 21.58 10.24
C GLU A 119 -9.86 20.50 10.92
N GLY A 120 -8.72 20.18 10.33
CA GLY A 120 -7.80 19.19 10.87
C GLY A 120 -8.17 17.73 10.59
N LYS A 121 -9.22 17.47 9.82
CA LYS A 121 -9.57 16.11 9.38
C LYS A 121 -8.42 15.44 8.66
N LYS A 122 -8.33 14.14 8.81
CA LYS A 122 -7.28 13.32 8.22
C LYS A 122 -7.86 12.40 7.18
N LEU A 123 -7.16 12.26 6.06
CA LEU A 123 -7.43 11.25 5.06
C LEU A 123 -6.13 10.52 4.77
N CYS A 124 -6.12 9.20 4.92
CA CYS A 124 -4.95 8.39 4.63
C CYS A 124 -5.24 7.45 3.47
N ILE A 125 -4.43 7.56 2.40
CA ILE A 125 -4.50 6.63 1.26
C ILE A 125 -3.62 5.42 1.59
N ALA A 126 -4.22 4.25 1.57
CA ALA A 126 -3.55 2.99 1.87
C ALA A 126 -4.05 1.86 0.94
N GLU A 127 -3.49 0.68 1.10
CA GLU A 127 -3.93 -0.53 0.40
C GLU A 127 -3.90 -1.73 1.34
N SER A 128 -4.63 -2.78 0.98
CA SER A 128 -4.63 -4.05 1.70
C SER A 128 -4.83 -5.21 0.73
N ASP A 129 -4.52 -6.42 1.18
CA ASP A 129 -4.70 -7.66 0.43
C ASP A 129 -3.90 -7.69 -0.88
N VAL A 130 -2.67 -7.20 -0.85
CA VAL A 130 -1.75 -7.14 -1.99
C VAL A 130 -1.15 -8.52 -2.23
N ILE A 131 -1.92 -9.41 -2.88
CA ILE A 131 -1.54 -10.79 -3.15
C ILE A 131 -1.31 -10.99 -4.64
N SER A 132 -0.09 -11.37 -5.03
CA SER A 132 0.29 -11.60 -6.44
C SER A 132 -0.10 -10.43 -7.36
N TYR A 133 0.15 -9.22 -6.88
CA TYR A 133 -0.11 -7.97 -7.55
C TYR A 133 0.90 -6.92 -7.08
N PRO A 134 1.30 -5.94 -7.89
CA PRO A 134 2.24 -4.91 -7.44
C PRO A 134 1.61 -4.00 -6.39
N GLY A 135 2.41 -3.58 -5.40
CA GLY A 135 2.03 -2.54 -4.46
C GLY A 135 1.82 -1.20 -5.19
N MET A 136 0.89 -0.40 -4.67
CA MET A 136 0.57 0.91 -5.22
C MET A 136 1.54 1.96 -4.69
N PHE A 137 2.23 2.62 -5.59
CA PHE A 137 2.83 3.94 -5.34
C PHE A 137 1.88 5.02 -5.84
N LEU A 138 2.05 6.24 -5.36
CA LEU A 138 1.33 7.39 -5.87
C LEU A 138 2.31 8.32 -6.60
N THR A 139 1.78 9.12 -7.52
CA THR A 139 2.53 10.16 -8.21
C THR A 139 1.62 11.34 -8.51
N ARG A 140 2.18 12.54 -8.58
CA ARG A 140 1.51 13.72 -9.14
C ARG A 140 1.93 13.89 -10.59
N THR A 141 0.99 14.11 -11.47
CA THR A 141 1.24 14.43 -12.89
C THR A 141 1.17 15.94 -13.15
N GLU A 142 1.77 16.40 -14.23
CA GLU A 142 1.82 17.84 -14.60
C GLU A 142 0.44 18.46 -14.78
N ASP A 143 -0.51 17.70 -15.31
CA ASP A 143 -1.82 18.21 -15.72
C ASP A 143 -2.75 18.56 -14.54
N TYR A 144 -2.53 17.96 -13.35
CA TYR A 144 -3.45 18.11 -12.23
C TYR A 144 -2.73 18.20 -10.89
N SER A 145 -2.62 19.39 -10.33
CA SER A 145 -1.93 19.66 -9.06
C SER A 145 -2.62 19.07 -7.84
N ASN A 146 -3.90 18.73 -7.92
CA ASN A 146 -4.71 18.20 -6.82
C ASN A 146 -5.16 16.75 -7.08
N VAL A 147 -4.41 15.99 -7.88
CA VAL A 147 -4.66 14.57 -8.13
C VAL A 147 -3.41 13.77 -7.80
N LEU A 148 -3.59 12.71 -7.02
CA LEU A 148 -2.60 11.67 -6.82
C LEU A 148 -3.05 10.42 -7.58
N SER A 149 -2.21 9.94 -8.49
CA SER A 149 -2.51 8.79 -9.34
C SER A 149 -1.70 7.57 -8.89
N GLY A 150 -2.36 6.42 -8.81
CA GLY A 150 -1.72 5.14 -8.58
C GLY A 150 -0.78 4.79 -9.72
N THR A 151 0.39 4.31 -9.39
CA THR A 151 1.40 3.84 -10.35
C THR A 151 2.05 2.55 -9.85
N TYR A 152 2.41 1.67 -10.77
CA TYR A 152 2.75 0.29 -10.46
C TYR A 152 4.00 -0.15 -11.20
N ALA A 153 4.81 -0.99 -10.53
CA ALA A 153 5.92 -1.65 -11.20
C ALA A 153 5.41 -2.66 -12.23
N SER A 154 6.11 -2.76 -13.34
CA SER A 154 5.87 -3.82 -14.33
C SER A 154 6.18 -5.20 -13.77
N TYR A 155 5.51 -6.22 -14.29
CA TYR A 155 5.72 -7.60 -13.89
C TYR A 155 7.15 -8.05 -14.18
N PRO A 156 7.87 -8.65 -13.19
CA PRO A 156 9.22 -9.16 -13.40
C PRO A 156 9.19 -10.46 -14.21
N GLU A 157 9.66 -10.43 -15.45
CA GLU A 157 9.73 -11.62 -16.30
C GLU A 157 10.99 -12.44 -16.03
N LYS A 158 12.13 -11.79 -15.81
CA LYS A 158 13.39 -12.46 -15.56
C LYS A 158 14.12 -11.84 -14.38
N MET A 159 14.50 -12.69 -13.45
CA MET A 159 15.25 -12.32 -12.25
C MET A 159 16.54 -13.14 -12.19
N ALA A 160 17.61 -12.54 -11.67
CA ALA A 160 18.87 -13.22 -11.37
C ALA A 160 19.32 -12.91 -9.95
N PRO A 161 20.00 -13.85 -9.27
CA PRO A 161 20.62 -13.59 -7.97
C PRO A 161 21.61 -12.42 -8.07
N ARG A 162 21.73 -11.64 -7.00
CA ARG A 162 22.78 -10.62 -6.92
C ARG A 162 24.14 -11.29 -6.62
N SER A 163 25.20 -10.76 -7.21
CA SER A 163 26.55 -11.33 -7.09
C SER A 163 27.11 -11.38 -5.66
N TRP A 164 26.59 -10.56 -4.76
CA TRP A 164 27.07 -10.48 -3.37
C TRP A 164 26.22 -11.29 -2.39
N ASN A 165 25.01 -11.68 -2.77
CA ASN A 165 24.14 -12.53 -1.95
C ASN A 165 23.04 -13.16 -2.82
N ASP A 166 23.04 -14.47 -2.92
CA ASP A 166 22.10 -15.26 -3.72
C ASP A 166 20.65 -15.21 -3.19
N SER A 167 20.44 -14.73 -1.97
CA SER A 167 19.11 -14.51 -1.42
C SER A 167 18.43 -13.25 -1.95
N PHE A 168 19.19 -12.36 -2.60
CA PHE A 168 18.66 -11.14 -3.21
C PHE A 168 18.69 -11.24 -4.73
N TYR A 169 17.58 -10.83 -5.33
CA TYR A 169 17.41 -10.85 -6.78
C TYR A 169 17.44 -9.45 -7.37
N LYS A 170 17.99 -9.33 -8.57
CA LYS A 170 17.83 -8.17 -9.44
C LYS A 170 16.90 -8.53 -10.60
N MET A 171 16.11 -7.58 -11.04
CA MET A 171 15.30 -7.72 -12.24
C MET A 171 16.21 -7.56 -13.46
N GLU A 172 16.15 -8.50 -14.39
CA GLU A 172 16.87 -8.44 -15.68
C GLU A 172 15.93 -8.01 -16.82
N ASN A 173 14.66 -8.36 -16.72
CA ASN A 173 13.66 -7.99 -17.70
C ASN A 173 12.29 -7.76 -17.04
N TYR A 174 11.55 -6.79 -17.59
CA TYR A 174 10.21 -6.44 -17.20
C TYR A 174 9.24 -6.63 -18.36
N ALA A 175 8.03 -7.06 -18.05
CA ALA A 175 6.94 -7.16 -19.00
C ALA A 175 6.32 -5.79 -19.33
N ASP A 176 5.49 -5.77 -20.35
CA ASP A 176 4.63 -4.64 -20.72
C ASP A 176 3.28 -4.63 -19.98
N TYR A 177 3.17 -5.40 -18.90
CA TYR A 177 1.99 -5.51 -18.03
C TYR A 177 2.42 -5.54 -16.56
N ILE A 178 1.48 -5.23 -15.65
CA ILE A 178 1.77 -5.13 -14.20
C ILE A 178 1.48 -6.43 -13.44
N ALA A 179 0.55 -7.26 -13.93
CA ALA A 179 0.23 -8.53 -13.30
C ALA A 179 -0.20 -9.59 -14.32
N LYS A 180 0.17 -10.86 -14.04
CA LYS A 180 -0.35 -12.04 -14.71
C LYS A 180 -1.29 -12.74 -13.75
N CYS A 181 -2.53 -12.91 -14.17
CA CYS A 181 -3.61 -13.45 -13.37
C CYS A 181 -4.16 -14.74 -13.97
N ASP A 182 -4.74 -15.57 -13.12
CA ASP A 182 -5.37 -16.80 -13.51
C ASP A 182 -6.72 -16.97 -12.79
N GLY A 183 -7.77 -17.23 -13.55
CA GLY A 183 -9.11 -17.47 -13.03
C GLY A 183 -9.78 -16.28 -12.35
N VAL A 184 -10.91 -16.57 -11.74
CA VAL A 184 -11.69 -15.62 -10.94
C VAL A 184 -10.89 -15.21 -9.70
N ARG A 185 -10.75 -13.90 -9.47
CA ARG A 185 -10.00 -13.38 -8.32
C ARG A 185 -10.44 -12.00 -7.88
N THR A 186 -10.11 -11.66 -6.66
CA THR A 186 -10.14 -10.29 -6.14
C THR A 186 -8.79 -9.62 -6.32
N PHE A 187 -8.80 -8.30 -6.49
CA PHE A 187 -7.61 -7.43 -6.54
C PHE A 187 -7.41 -6.71 -5.21
N PRO A 188 -6.25 -6.08 -4.98
CA PRO A 188 -6.01 -5.34 -3.76
C PRO A 188 -7.06 -4.27 -3.48
N TRP A 189 -7.32 -4.05 -2.21
CA TRP A 189 -8.14 -2.94 -1.76
C TRP A 189 -7.40 -1.61 -1.88
N ARG A 190 -8.09 -0.61 -2.42
CA ARG A 190 -7.70 0.81 -2.35
C ARG A 190 -8.50 1.44 -1.23
N ILE A 191 -7.81 1.98 -0.25
CA ILE A 191 -8.39 2.37 1.03
C ILE A 191 -8.22 3.87 1.22
N LEU A 192 -9.30 4.51 1.67
CA LEU A 192 -9.33 5.88 2.17
C LEU A 192 -9.75 5.84 3.63
N CYS A 193 -8.78 5.83 4.55
CA CYS A 193 -9.07 6.02 5.97
C CYS A 193 -9.39 7.49 6.23
N ILE A 194 -10.47 7.75 6.97
CA ILE A 194 -10.91 9.09 7.32
C ILE A 194 -10.99 9.18 8.85
N ALA A 195 -10.47 10.27 9.41
CA ALA A 195 -10.51 10.52 10.84
C ALA A 195 -10.68 12.01 11.11
N ASP A 196 -11.31 12.35 12.21
CA ASP A 196 -11.49 13.75 12.65
C ASP A 196 -10.21 14.30 13.31
N ASN A 197 -9.34 13.41 13.82
CA ASN A 197 -8.09 13.78 14.49
C ASN A 197 -7.03 12.67 14.40
N ASP A 198 -5.82 12.96 14.89
CA ASP A 198 -4.68 12.03 14.81
C ASP A 198 -4.90 10.75 15.62
N ILE A 199 -5.57 10.82 16.77
CA ILE A 199 -5.80 9.66 17.66
C ILE A 199 -6.75 8.66 16.99
N GLU A 200 -7.79 9.16 16.33
CA GLU A 200 -8.72 8.31 15.57
C GLU A 200 -8.01 7.65 14.39
N LEU A 201 -7.12 8.37 13.69
CA LEU A 201 -6.34 7.79 12.60
C LEU A 201 -5.43 6.66 13.10
N LEU A 202 -4.77 6.81 14.24
CA LEU A 202 -3.95 5.77 14.87
C LEU A 202 -4.76 4.51 15.26
N SER A 203 -6.06 4.67 15.48
CA SER A 203 -6.98 3.59 15.85
C SER A 203 -7.73 3.00 14.66
N ASN A 204 -7.43 3.45 13.43
CA ASN A 204 -8.12 3.00 12.24
C ASN A 204 -7.64 1.60 11.83
N ASP A 205 -8.55 0.64 11.84
CA ASP A 205 -8.27 -0.78 11.61
C ASP A 205 -8.64 -1.24 10.19
N MET A 206 -8.98 -0.34 9.27
CA MET A 206 -9.52 -0.71 7.94
C MET A 206 -8.59 -1.65 7.15
N VAL A 207 -7.27 -1.45 7.23
CA VAL A 207 -6.31 -2.31 6.52
C VAL A 207 -6.43 -3.77 6.97
N TYR A 208 -6.65 -4.00 8.27
CA TYR A 208 -6.82 -5.35 8.84
C TYR A 208 -8.20 -5.94 8.52
N ARG A 209 -9.25 -5.13 8.55
CA ARG A 209 -10.64 -5.58 8.25
C ARG A 209 -10.80 -6.03 6.80
N LEU A 210 -10.02 -5.43 5.90
CA LEU A 210 -10.08 -5.68 4.46
C LEU A 210 -9.11 -6.78 4.01
N ALA A 211 -8.13 -7.15 4.84
CA ALA A 211 -7.20 -8.22 4.53
C ALA A 211 -7.88 -9.59 4.50
N SER A 212 -7.43 -10.45 3.61
CA SER A 212 -7.84 -11.86 3.59
C SER A 212 -7.39 -12.55 4.88
N PRO A 213 -8.13 -13.55 5.37
CA PRO A 213 -7.73 -14.32 6.55
C PRO A 213 -6.32 -14.93 6.40
N SER A 214 -5.60 -15.02 7.52
CA SER A 214 -4.29 -15.67 7.53
C SER A 214 -4.37 -17.11 7.02
N ARG A 215 -3.41 -17.48 6.18
CA ARG A 215 -3.25 -18.88 5.71
C ARG A 215 -2.44 -19.73 6.69
N ILE A 216 -1.87 -19.14 7.72
CA ILE A 216 -1.14 -19.84 8.77
C ILE A 216 -2.17 -20.29 9.80
N ALA A 217 -2.45 -21.60 9.83
CA ALA A 217 -3.46 -22.18 10.73
C ALA A 217 -2.99 -22.26 12.19
N ASP A 218 -1.71 -22.54 12.40
CA ASP A 218 -1.10 -22.59 13.74
C ASP A 218 -0.07 -21.46 13.88
N THR A 219 -0.37 -20.52 14.76
CA THR A 219 0.49 -19.38 15.08
C THR A 219 1.20 -19.52 16.43
N ALA A 220 1.04 -20.65 17.15
CA ALA A 220 1.59 -20.84 18.50
C ALA A 220 3.13 -20.83 18.52
N TRP A 221 3.78 -21.13 17.42
CA TRP A 221 5.25 -21.10 17.28
C TRP A 221 5.81 -19.68 17.16
N ILE A 222 4.99 -18.69 16.78
CA ILE A 222 5.42 -17.30 16.66
C ILE A 222 5.59 -16.70 18.04
N LYS A 223 6.81 -16.28 18.36
CA LYS A 223 7.16 -15.66 19.64
C LYS A 223 7.37 -14.16 19.44
N PRO A 224 6.41 -13.30 19.77
CA PRO A 224 6.63 -11.87 19.81
C PRO A 224 7.75 -11.52 20.77
N GLY A 225 8.62 -10.62 20.40
CA GLY A 225 9.75 -10.23 21.23
C GLY A 225 10.42 -8.97 20.73
N LEU A 226 11.41 -8.50 21.50
CA LEU A 226 12.28 -7.41 21.11
C LEU A 226 13.48 -7.98 20.37
N ALA A 227 13.75 -7.49 19.18
CA ALA A 227 14.98 -7.75 18.44
C ALA A 227 15.84 -6.47 18.40
N THR A 228 17.10 -6.58 18.73
CA THR A 228 18.08 -5.52 18.53
C THR A 228 18.87 -5.80 17.27
N TRP A 229 19.13 -4.77 16.49
CA TRP A 229 19.93 -4.93 15.28
C TRP A 229 21.40 -5.12 15.64
N ASP A 230 22.01 -6.17 15.12
CA ASP A 230 23.42 -6.53 15.39
C ASP A 230 24.40 -5.40 15.06
N TYR A 231 24.14 -4.66 14.00
CA TYR A 231 24.88 -3.46 13.62
C TYR A 231 25.00 -2.43 14.75
N TRP A 232 23.99 -2.26 15.58
CA TRP A 232 24.03 -1.33 16.72
C TRP A 232 24.83 -1.90 17.89
N ASN A 233 24.85 -3.21 18.04
CA ASN A 233 25.53 -3.89 19.13
C ASN A 233 27.03 -4.05 18.88
N ASN A 234 27.44 -4.20 17.62
CA ASN A 234 28.80 -4.57 17.22
C ASN A 234 29.52 -3.46 16.44
N TRP A 235 28.98 -2.26 16.36
CA TRP A 235 29.57 -1.19 15.58
C TRP A 235 30.77 -0.57 16.28
N GLU A 236 31.94 -1.15 16.07
CA GLU A 236 33.22 -0.55 16.42
C GLU A 236 33.57 0.56 15.42
N GLY A 237 33.58 1.80 15.82
CA GLY A 237 34.12 2.89 14.99
C GLY A 237 33.20 4.07 14.74
N GLN A 238 32.02 4.04 15.25
CA GLN A 238 31.11 5.19 15.20
C GLN A 238 30.89 5.83 16.59
N GLY A 239 31.98 6.04 17.30
CA GLY A 239 31.90 6.70 18.59
C GLY A 239 31.31 5.83 19.71
N GLU A 240 30.97 6.46 20.81
CA GLU A 240 30.59 5.79 22.05
C GLU A 240 29.20 5.14 22.02
N SER A 241 28.43 5.31 20.97
CA SER A 241 27.05 4.81 20.89
C SER A 241 26.95 3.27 20.74
N GLY A 242 28.03 2.59 20.40
CA GLY A 242 28.11 1.13 20.34
C GLY A 242 28.67 0.46 21.59
N LYS A 243 28.85 1.21 22.67
CA LYS A 243 29.48 0.73 23.94
C LYS A 243 28.53 0.75 25.12
N THR A 244 27.25 0.50 24.91
CA THR A 244 26.32 0.34 26.04
C THR A 244 26.06 -1.12 26.31
#